data_5bab8ac19bc4a0b5e74a9d3e0b8fc02a
#
_entry.id   5bab8ac19bc4a0b5e74a9d3e0b8fc02a
#
_cell.length_a   1.000
_cell.length_b   1.000
_cell.length_c   1.000
_cell.angle_alpha   90.00
_cell.angle_beta   90.00
_cell.angle_gamma   90.00
#
_symmetry.space_group_name_H-M   'P 1'
#
loop_
_entity.id
_entity.type
_entity.pdbx_description
1 polymer ?
#
loop_
_entity_poly.entity_id
_entity_poly.type
_entity_poly.pdbx_seq_one_letter_code
_entity_poly.pdbx_strand_id
1 'polypeptide(L)'
;NYGAIGVVIGHEMTHGFDDQGRNFDKDGNMNNWWTDEDAAAFKAKTDILVKQFDAIEVLPAKEGQPAIFANGALSLGENIADQGGLRVARTAYRNSLAGREAPAPIDGFTPEQRFYLGYATLWAQNIRDEEIARLTKLDVHSLGKWRVNATLRNLQDFYDAFSIADGPMFL
;
A
#
# COMPACT_ATOMS: atom_id res chain seq x y z
N ASN A 1 -5.19 16.03 4.71
CA ASN A 1 -6.38 15.17 4.68
C ASN A 1 -6.34 14.13 3.54
N TYR A 2 -5.96 14.51 2.30
CA TYR A 2 -5.93 13.57 1.17
C TYR A 2 -4.93 12.45 1.37
N GLY A 3 -3.69 12.74 1.82
CA GLY A 3 -2.67 11.73 2.09
C GLY A 3 -2.91 10.91 3.37
N ALA A 4 -3.89 11.28 4.17
CA ALA A 4 -4.26 10.57 5.40
C ALA A 4 -5.63 9.89 5.23
N ILE A 5 -6.70 10.44 5.81
CA ILE A 5 -8.04 9.84 5.73
C ILE A 5 -8.51 9.63 4.28
N GLY A 6 -8.06 10.45 3.34
CA GLY A 6 -8.37 10.26 1.91
C GLY A 6 -7.83 8.93 1.37
N VAL A 7 -6.61 8.54 1.77
CA VAL A 7 -6.04 7.24 1.39
C VAL A 7 -6.82 6.10 2.05
N VAL A 8 -7.22 6.24 3.32
CA VAL A 8 -8.04 5.23 4.00
C VAL A 8 -9.38 5.04 3.27
N ILE A 9 -10.06 6.12 2.91
CA ILE A 9 -11.32 6.03 2.13
C ILE A 9 -11.08 5.31 0.78
N GLY A 10 -10.02 5.67 0.06
CA GLY A 10 -9.67 5.01 -1.20
C GLY A 10 -9.28 3.55 -1.02
N HIS A 11 -8.64 3.19 0.10
CA HIS A 11 -8.30 1.83 0.50
C HIS A 11 -9.57 0.99 0.68
N GLU A 12 -10.52 1.46 1.47
CA GLU A 12 -11.80 0.76 1.69
C GLU A 12 -12.60 0.57 0.38
N MET A 13 -12.58 1.58 -0.49
CA MET A 13 -13.21 1.45 -1.81
C MET A 13 -12.50 0.39 -2.67
N THR A 14 -11.18 0.25 -2.55
CA THR A 14 -10.39 -0.68 -3.35
C THR A 14 -10.63 -2.12 -2.94
N HIS A 15 -11.03 -2.41 -1.71
CA HIS A 15 -11.38 -3.75 -1.27
C HIS A 15 -12.48 -4.43 -2.10
N GLY A 16 -13.36 -3.66 -2.74
CA GLY A 16 -14.32 -4.20 -3.71
C GLY A 16 -13.67 -4.85 -4.96
N PHE A 17 -12.37 -4.62 -5.16
CA PHE A 17 -11.60 -5.05 -6.34
C PHE A 17 -10.30 -5.78 -5.99
N ASP A 18 -10.08 -6.11 -4.72
CA ASP A 18 -8.93 -6.90 -4.30
C ASP A 18 -9.11 -8.40 -4.67
N ASP A 19 -8.20 -9.26 -4.20
CA ASP A 19 -8.22 -10.69 -4.51
C ASP A 19 -9.46 -11.43 -3.99
N GLN A 20 -10.09 -10.90 -2.94
CA GLN A 20 -11.32 -11.45 -2.35
C GLN A 20 -12.56 -10.69 -2.83
N GLY A 21 -12.56 -9.37 -2.73
CA GLY A 21 -13.72 -8.53 -3.05
C GLY A 21 -14.16 -8.64 -4.50
N ARG A 22 -13.22 -8.83 -5.43
CA ARG A 22 -13.53 -9.05 -6.85
C ARG A 22 -14.46 -10.25 -7.14
N ASN A 23 -14.62 -11.16 -6.19
CA ASN A 23 -15.50 -12.32 -6.32
C ASN A 23 -16.97 -11.97 -6.06
N PHE A 24 -17.26 -10.75 -5.64
CA PHE A 24 -18.60 -10.27 -5.37
C PHE A 24 -19.03 -9.26 -6.43
N ASP A 25 -20.27 -9.38 -6.88
CA ASP A 25 -20.89 -8.44 -7.82
C ASP A 25 -21.37 -7.16 -7.11
N LYS A 26 -21.90 -6.21 -7.88
CA LYS A 26 -22.42 -4.94 -7.39
C LYS A 26 -23.56 -5.03 -6.38
N ASP A 27 -24.21 -6.19 -6.28
CA ASP A 27 -25.32 -6.47 -5.36
C ASP A 27 -24.82 -7.25 -4.13
N GLY A 28 -23.52 -7.52 -4.04
CA GLY A 28 -22.88 -8.24 -2.93
C GLY A 28 -23.03 -9.76 -2.99
N ASN A 29 -23.47 -10.31 -4.10
CA ASN A 29 -23.55 -11.74 -4.29
C ASN A 29 -22.19 -12.29 -4.72
N MET A 30 -21.83 -13.48 -4.22
CA MET A 30 -20.65 -14.21 -4.68
C MET A 30 -20.89 -14.68 -6.12
N ASN A 31 -20.48 -13.88 -7.07
CA ASN A 31 -20.69 -14.08 -8.49
C ASN A 31 -19.48 -13.57 -9.28
N ASN A 32 -18.79 -14.47 -9.98
CA ASN A 32 -17.67 -14.09 -10.83
C ASN A 32 -18.18 -13.28 -12.04
N TRP A 33 -17.91 -12.00 -12.04
CA TRP A 33 -18.29 -11.06 -13.11
C TRP A 33 -17.09 -10.63 -13.96
N TRP A 34 -15.90 -11.09 -13.62
CA TRP A 34 -14.67 -10.82 -14.37
C TRP A 34 -14.56 -11.77 -15.55
N THR A 35 -13.96 -11.30 -16.65
CA THR A 35 -13.55 -12.19 -17.73
C THR A 35 -12.35 -13.03 -17.30
N ASP A 36 -12.14 -14.17 -17.96
CA ASP A 36 -10.95 -15.00 -17.69
C ASP A 36 -9.64 -14.24 -18.00
N GLU A 37 -9.66 -13.39 -19.03
CA GLU A 37 -8.53 -12.55 -19.40
C GLU A 37 -8.19 -11.52 -18.32
N ASP A 38 -9.20 -10.82 -17.78
CA ASP A 38 -9.01 -9.85 -16.69
C ASP A 38 -8.52 -10.55 -15.43
N ALA A 39 -9.09 -11.71 -15.10
CA ALA A 39 -8.67 -12.51 -13.95
C ALA A 39 -7.21 -12.97 -14.07
N ALA A 40 -6.78 -13.40 -15.25
CA ALA A 40 -5.40 -13.80 -15.51
C ALA A 40 -4.43 -12.62 -15.44
N ALA A 41 -4.81 -11.47 -16.04
CA ALA A 41 -4.00 -10.24 -15.98
C ALA A 41 -3.86 -9.71 -14.55
N PHE A 42 -4.94 -9.75 -13.77
CA PHE A 42 -4.93 -9.40 -12.35
C PHE A 42 -4.01 -10.33 -11.57
N LYS A 43 -4.15 -11.65 -11.75
CA LYS A 43 -3.30 -12.63 -11.06
C LYS A 43 -1.82 -12.42 -11.37
N ALA A 44 -1.46 -12.15 -12.61
CA ALA A 44 -0.05 -11.90 -12.97
C ALA A 44 0.55 -10.70 -12.20
N LYS A 45 -0.24 -9.64 -11.97
CA LYS A 45 0.17 -8.48 -11.18
C LYS A 45 0.24 -8.78 -9.69
N THR A 46 -0.74 -9.49 -9.16
CA THR A 46 -0.78 -9.84 -7.74
C THR A 46 0.31 -10.82 -7.34
N ASP A 47 0.71 -11.74 -8.23
CA ASP A 47 1.85 -12.65 -7.99
C ASP A 47 3.18 -11.87 -7.83
N ILE A 48 3.35 -10.74 -8.51
CA ILE A 48 4.51 -9.86 -8.35
C ILE A 48 4.45 -9.21 -6.95
N LEU A 49 3.29 -8.72 -6.56
CA LEU A 49 3.08 -8.08 -5.25
C LEU A 49 3.31 -9.06 -4.10
N VAL A 50 2.80 -10.29 -4.20
CA VAL A 50 3.06 -11.35 -3.22
C VAL A 50 4.55 -11.58 -3.06
N LYS A 51 5.28 -11.78 -4.16
CA LYS A 51 6.75 -12.00 -4.11
C LYS A 51 7.51 -10.82 -3.52
N GLN A 52 7.07 -9.59 -3.79
CA GLN A 52 7.68 -8.40 -3.20
C GLN A 52 7.57 -8.41 -1.68
N PHE A 53 6.40 -8.73 -1.16
CA PHE A 53 6.18 -8.76 0.29
C PHE A 53 6.82 -10.00 0.94
N ASP A 54 6.76 -11.18 0.32
CA ASP A 54 7.43 -12.38 0.83
C ASP A 54 8.95 -12.21 1.00
N ALA A 55 9.58 -11.34 0.23
CA ALA A 55 11.00 -11.03 0.34
C ALA A 55 11.36 -10.10 1.53
N ILE A 56 10.38 -9.57 2.24
CA ILE A 56 10.60 -8.62 3.33
C ILE A 56 10.93 -9.37 4.62
N GLU A 57 12.15 -9.20 5.10
CA GLU A 57 12.54 -9.61 6.45
C GLU A 57 11.96 -8.62 7.48
N VAL A 58 10.99 -9.07 8.26
CA VAL A 58 10.33 -8.24 9.29
C VAL A 58 11.05 -8.29 10.63
N LEU A 59 11.69 -9.40 10.94
CA LEU A 59 12.60 -9.58 12.08
C LEU A 59 13.85 -10.35 11.64
N PRO A 60 15.05 -9.83 11.98
CA PRO A 60 16.28 -10.54 11.69
C PRO A 60 16.44 -11.80 12.54
N ALA A 61 17.22 -12.75 12.04
CA ALA A 61 17.60 -13.92 12.82
C ALA A 61 18.33 -13.50 14.11
N LYS A 62 18.01 -14.16 15.21
CA LYS A 62 18.69 -14.05 16.51
C LYS A 62 19.18 -15.41 16.95
N GLU A 63 20.04 -15.44 17.98
CA GLU A 63 20.55 -16.72 18.53
C GLU A 63 19.39 -17.67 18.85
N GLY A 64 19.38 -18.84 18.21
CA GLY A 64 18.34 -19.85 18.36
C GLY A 64 16.99 -19.55 17.68
N GLN A 65 16.85 -18.45 16.95
CA GLN A 65 15.62 -18.07 16.25
C GLN A 65 15.92 -17.68 14.81
N PRO A 66 15.24 -18.28 13.81
CA PRO A 66 15.40 -17.88 12.41
C PRO A 66 14.79 -16.49 12.16
N ALA A 67 15.22 -15.85 11.07
CA ALA A 67 14.57 -14.64 10.57
C ALA A 67 13.08 -14.90 10.29
N ILE A 68 12.25 -13.87 10.46
CA ILE A 68 10.83 -13.90 10.12
C ILE A 68 10.62 -12.99 8.91
N PHE A 69 9.98 -13.54 7.90
CA PHE A 69 9.59 -12.82 6.69
C PHE A 69 8.09 -12.52 6.70
N ALA A 70 7.70 -11.45 6.00
CA ALA A 70 6.30 -11.13 5.79
C ALA A 70 5.60 -12.26 5.02
N ASN A 71 4.27 -12.27 5.05
CA ASN A 71 3.45 -13.21 4.31
C ASN A 71 2.64 -12.45 3.25
N GLY A 72 3.21 -12.33 2.06
CA GLY A 72 2.61 -11.58 0.96
C GLY A 72 1.27 -12.13 0.50
N ALA A 73 1.07 -13.44 0.59
CA ALA A 73 -0.20 -14.07 0.25
C ALA A 73 -1.30 -13.76 1.28
N LEU A 74 -0.97 -13.79 2.58
CA LEU A 74 -1.90 -13.45 3.64
C LEU A 74 -2.33 -11.97 3.60
N SER A 75 -1.40 -11.08 3.28
CA SER A 75 -1.63 -9.64 3.26
C SER A 75 -1.96 -9.07 1.88
N LEU A 76 -2.26 -9.92 0.89
CA LEU A 76 -2.41 -9.48 -0.50
C LEU A 76 -3.54 -8.45 -0.67
N GLY A 77 -4.73 -8.71 -0.13
CA GLY A 77 -5.88 -7.81 -0.25
C GLY A 77 -5.58 -6.43 0.31
N GLU A 78 -4.97 -6.38 1.50
CA GLU A 78 -4.58 -5.15 2.16
C GLU A 78 -3.51 -4.37 1.37
N ASN A 79 -2.53 -5.09 0.81
CA ASN A 79 -1.48 -4.46 0.00
C ASN A 79 -2.02 -3.92 -1.34
N ILE A 80 -3.02 -4.57 -1.94
CA ILE A 80 -3.76 -4.07 -3.11
C ILE A 80 -4.53 -2.81 -2.72
N ALA A 81 -5.25 -2.86 -1.60
CA ALA A 81 -6.08 -1.75 -1.13
C ALA A 81 -5.24 -0.51 -0.81
N ASP A 82 -4.08 -0.66 -0.18
CA ASP A 82 -3.14 0.45 0.06
C ASP A 82 -2.67 1.11 -1.24
N GLN A 83 -2.31 0.31 -2.25
CA GLN A 83 -1.88 0.88 -3.54
C GLN A 83 -3.02 1.59 -4.28
N GLY A 84 -4.22 1.00 -4.27
CA GLY A 84 -5.42 1.60 -4.84
C GLY A 84 -5.79 2.90 -4.14
N GLY A 85 -5.81 2.87 -2.80
CA GLY A 85 -6.10 4.01 -1.96
C GLY A 85 -5.18 5.21 -2.20
N LEU A 86 -3.87 4.96 -2.29
CA LEU A 86 -2.89 6.02 -2.61
C LEU A 86 -3.14 6.64 -3.98
N ARG A 87 -3.40 5.84 -5.01
CA ARG A 87 -3.65 6.32 -6.37
C ARG A 87 -4.95 7.12 -6.47
N VAL A 88 -6.02 6.61 -5.88
CA VAL A 88 -7.35 7.26 -5.88
C VAL A 88 -7.29 8.59 -5.11
N ALA A 89 -6.74 8.58 -3.90
CA ALA A 89 -6.64 9.77 -3.06
C ALA A 89 -5.74 10.85 -3.69
N ARG A 90 -4.61 10.46 -4.31
CA ARG A 90 -3.74 11.40 -5.01
C ARG A 90 -4.45 12.00 -6.23
N THR A 91 -5.16 11.19 -7.01
CA THR A 91 -5.95 11.69 -8.14
C THR A 91 -7.01 12.69 -7.67
N ALA A 92 -7.73 12.37 -6.60
CA ALA A 92 -8.71 13.26 -5.99
C ALA A 92 -8.06 14.58 -5.50
N TYR A 93 -6.88 14.48 -4.89
CA TYR A 93 -6.11 15.67 -4.49
C TYR A 93 -5.78 16.55 -5.68
N ARG A 94 -5.22 16.01 -6.75
CA ARG A 94 -4.89 16.77 -7.96
C ARG A 94 -6.11 17.39 -8.61
N ASN A 95 -7.22 16.65 -8.68
CA ASN A 95 -8.47 17.16 -9.20
C ASN A 95 -9.01 18.33 -8.36
N SER A 96 -8.80 18.30 -7.05
CA SER A 96 -9.22 19.40 -6.16
C SER A 96 -8.43 20.69 -6.41
N LEU A 97 -7.26 20.61 -7.03
CA LEU A 97 -6.43 21.75 -7.41
C LEU A 97 -6.66 22.22 -8.85
N ALA A 98 -7.48 21.52 -9.63
CA ALA A 98 -7.73 21.88 -11.03
C ALA A 98 -8.25 23.33 -11.15
N GLY A 99 -7.56 24.14 -11.94
CA GLY A 99 -7.87 25.57 -12.11
C GLY A 99 -7.50 26.45 -10.93
N ARG A 100 -6.73 25.95 -9.97
CA ARG A 100 -6.18 26.71 -8.83
C ARG A 100 -4.67 26.70 -8.85
N GLU A 101 -4.07 27.74 -8.29
CA GLU A 101 -2.64 27.72 -8.02
C GLU A 101 -2.29 26.65 -6.98
N ALA A 102 -1.21 25.91 -7.22
CA ALA A 102 -0.74 24.92 -6.26
C ALA A 102 -0.36 25.59 -4.94
N PRO A 103 -0.74 25.00 -3.78
CA PRO A 103 -0.34 25.56 -2.48
C PRO A 103 1.18 25.70 -2.38
N ALA A 104 1.65 26.73 -1.70
CA ALA A 104 3.08 26.91 -1.43
C ALA A 104 3.64 25.77 -0.57
N PRO A 105 4.93 25.47 -0.69
CA PRO A 105 5.61 24.54 0.23
C PRO A 105 5.46 24.99 1.69
N ILE A 106 5.37 24.03 2.60
CA ILE A 106 5.35 24.23 4.05
C ILE A 106 6.49 23.43 4.66
N ASP A 107 7.30 24.05 5.51
CA ASP A 107 8.47 23.44 6.16
C ASP A 107 9.46 22.80 5.16
N GLY A 108 9.59 23.41 3.98
CA GLY A 108 10.45 22.91 2.91
C GLY A 108 9.88 21.78 2.06
N PHE A 109 8.68 21.27 2.38
CA PHE A 109 8.03 20.20 1.63
C PHE A 109 6.98 20.73 0.66
N THR A 110 7.04 20.25 -0.58
CA THR A 110 6.01 20.52 -1.58
C THR A 110 4.67 19.90 -1.18
N PRO A 111 3.55 20.34 -1.75
CA PRO A 111 2.23 19.73 -1.51
C PRO A 111 2.19 18.24 -1.85
N GLU A 112 2.87 17.79 -2.90
CA GLU A 112 2.97 16.37 -3.28
C GLU A 112 3.79 15.58 -2.24
N GLN A 113 4.91 16.10 -1.78
CA GLN A 113 5.69 15.47 -0.71
C GLN A 113 4.88 15.34 0.59
N ARG A 114 4.14 16.40 0.95
CA ARG A 114 3.28 16.39 2.13
C ARG A 114 2.13 15.37 2.05
N PHE A 115 1.66 15.06 0.83
CA PHE A 115 0.69 13.99 0.63
C PHE A 115 1.26 12.64 1.12
N TYR A 116 2.46 12.27 0.70
CA TYR A 116 3.11 11.02 1.10
C TYR A 116 3.57 11.01 2.56
N LEU A 117 4.04 12.14 3.07
CA LEU A 117 4.37 12.28 4.50
C LEU A 117 3.13 12.12 5.38
N GLY A 118 1.97 12.63 4.93
CA GLY A 118 0.68 12.43 5.59
C GLY A 118 0.32 10.94 5.66
N TYR A 119 0.52 10.19 4.58
CA TYR A 119 0.32 8.75 4.57
C TYR A 119 1.28 8.01 5.53
N ALA A 120 2.56 8.35 5.49
CA ALA A 120 3.55 7.74 6.37
C ALA A 120 3.23 7.96 7.85
N THR A 121 2.66 9.11 8.19
CA THR A 121 2.28 9.44 9.58
C THR A 121 1.16 8.54 10.12
N LEU A 122 0.25 8.05 9.27
CA LEU A 122 -0.81 7.12 9.67
C LEU A 122 -0.25 5.82 10.27
N TRP A 123 0.87 5.36 9.73
CA TRP A 123 1.47 4.06 10.06
C TRP A 123 2.69 4.18 10.98
N ALA A 124 2.96 5.37 11.52
CA ALA A 124 4.03 5.59 12.48
C ALA A 124 3.70 4.88 13.80
N GLN A 125 4.37 3.76 14.06
CA GLN A 125 4.15 2.92 15.24
C GLN A 125 5.42 2.23 15.67
N ASN A 126 5.50 1.91 16.97
CA ASN A 126 6.53 1.06 17.56
C ASN A 126 5.89 -0.23 18.06
N ILE A 127 6.39 -1.37 17.56
CA ILE A 127 5.84 -2.69 17.88
C ILE A 127 7.00 -3.52 18.48
N ARG A 128 6.71 -4.29 19.53
CA ARG A 128 7.68 -5.23 20.11
C ARG A 128 7.84 -6.45 19.21
N ASP A 129 9.01 -7.08 19.26
CA ASP A 129 9.36 -8.21 18.40
C ASP A 129 8.38 -9.39 18.52
N GLU A 130 7.90 -9.69 19.73
CA GLU A 130 6.93 -10.76 19.96
C GLU A 130 5.61 -10.47 19.23
N GLU A 131 5.19 -9.21 19.24
CA GLU A 131 3.96 -8.79 18.56
C GLU A 131 4.15 -8.73 17.04
N ILE A 132 5.32 -8.30 16.54
CA ILE A 132 5.68 -8.41 15.12
C ILE A 132 5.57 -9.86 14.67
N ALA A 133 6.16 -10.81 15.41
CA ALA A 133 6.12 -12.23 15.10
C ALA A 133 4.68 -12.79 15.10
N ARG A 134 3.84 -12.32 16.02
CA ARG A 134 2.43 -12.72 16.11
C ARG A 134 1.61 -12.17 14.93
N LEU A 135 1.68 -10.87 14.69
CA LEU A 135 0.94 -10.20 13.62
C LEU A 135 1.30 -10.76 12.24
N THR A 136 2.58 -10.96 11.96
CA THR A 136 3.04 -11.52 10.68
C THR A 136 2.41 -12.89 10.35
N LYS A 137 2.00 -13.65 11.35
CA LYS A 137 1.39 -14.96 11.17
C LYS A 137 -0.14 -14.94 11.12
N LEU A 138 -0.78 -13.96 11.74
CA LEU A 138 -2.22 -14.01 12.03
C LEU A 138 -2.99 -12.83 11.44
N ASP A 139 -2.35 -11.69 11.21
CA ASP A 139 -2.99 -10.48 10.72
C ASP A 139 -2.91 -10.42 9.19
N VAL A 140 -4.02 -10.10 8.56
CA VAL A 140 -4.10 -9.87 7.12
C VAL A 140 -3.43 -8.55 6.69
N HIS A 141 -3.16 -7.65 7.64
CA HIS A 141 -2.49 -6.39 7.38
C HIS A 141 -0.97 -6.56 7.43
N SER A 142 -0.28 -5.98 6.47
CA SER A 142 1.16 -5.76 6.57
C SER A 142 1.48 -4.81 7.74
N LEU A 143 2.63 -4.99 8.38
CA LEU A 143 3.10 -4.08 9.43
C LEU A 143 3.21 -2.65 8.89
N GLY A 144 2.88 -1.65 9.70
CA GLY A 144 2.81 -0.24 9.30
C GLY A 144 4.06 0.26 8.56
N LYS A 145 5.27 -0.11 9.01
CA LYS A 145 6.52 0.17 8.29
C LYS A 145 6.47 -0.27 6.83
N TRP A 146 5.87 -1.41 6.52
CA TRP A 146 5.86 -1.99 5.19
C TRP A 146 4.65 -1.58 4.37
N ARG A 147 3.53 -1.23 5.03
CA ARG A 147 2.42 -0.52 4.37
C ARG A 147 2.91 0.78 3.73
N VAL A 148 3.87 1.46 4.35
CA VAL A 148 4.52 2.66 3.78
C VAL A 148 5.63 2.29 2.82
N ASN A 149 6.70 1.67 3.32
CA ASN A 149 7.95 1.58 2.57
C ASN A 149 7.88 0.62 1.39
N ALA A 150 7.13 -0.49 1.48
CA ALA A 150 6.98 -1.39 0.34
C ALA A 150 5.97 -0.86 -0.69
N THR A 151 4.84 -0.30 -0.22
CA THR A 151 3.80 0.20 -1.12
C THR A 151 4.25 1.41 -1.94
N LEU A 152 4.95 2.37 -1.31
CA LEU A 152 5.43 3.57 -2.00
C LEU A 152 6.46 3.26 -3.09
N ARG A 153 7.25 2.20 -2.95
CA ARG A 153 8.21 1.74 -3.98
C ARG A 153 7.54 1.33 -5.29
N ASN A 154 6.24 1.09 -5.31
CA ASN A 154 5.47 0.73 -6.50
C ASN A 154 4.85 1.95 -7.21
N LEU A 155 5.16 3.17 -6.77
CA LEU A 155 4.52 4.39 -7.26
C LEU A 155 5.54 5.33 -7.91
N GLN A 156 5.50 5.44 -9.24
CA GLN A 156 6.34 6.39 -9.98
C GLN A 156 6.16 7.81 -9.48
N ASP A 157 4.93 8.20 -9.17
CA ASP A 157 4.61 9.53 -8.66
C ASP A 157 5.28 9.86 -7.31
N PHE A 158 5.58 8.84 -6.50
CA PHE A 158 6.38 9.00 -5.28
C PHE A 158 7.84 9.29 -5.62
N TYR A 159 8.40 8.57 -6.58
CA TYR A 159 9.76 8.83 -7.06
C TYR A 159 9.90 10.25 -7.60
N ASP A 160 8.94 10.68 -8.41
CA ASP A 160 8.92 12.04 -8.98
C ASP A 160 8.86 13.12 -7.88
N ALA A 161 8.01 12.92 -6.87
CA ALA A 161 7.83 13.87 -5.78
C ALA A 161 9.09 14.08 -4.93
N PHE A 162 9.90 13.03 -4.76
CA PHE A 162 11.11 13.05 -3.94
C PHE A 162 12.41 13.00 -4.76
N SER A 163 12.31 13.02 -6.10
CA SER A 163 13.46 12.93 -7.01
C SER A 163 14.31 11.67 -6.75
N ILE A 164 13.64 10.53 -6.51
CA ILE A 164 14.30 9.26 -6.21
C ILE A 164 14.69 8.60 -7.54
N ALA A 165 15.98 8.31 -7.70
CA ALA A 165 16.54 7.62 -8.86
C ALA A 165 17.31 6.36 -8.47
N ASP A 166 17.57 6.15 -7.19
CA ASP A 166 18.28 4.99 -6.63
C ASP A 166 18.01 4.87 -5.11
N GLY A 167 18.65 3.88 -4.48
CA GLY A 167 18.62 3.71 -3.02
C GLY A 167 17.49 2.81 -2.52
N PRO A 168 17.33 2.71 -1.18
CA PRO A 168 16.48 1.68 -0.57
C PRO A 168 14.97 1.86 -0.84
N MET A 169 14.55 3.02 -1.30
CA MET A 169 13.16 3.30 -1.67
C MET A 169 12.92 3.22 -3.18
N PHE A 170 13.92 2.82 -3.97
CA PHE A 170 13.81 2.55 -5.42
C PHE A 170 13.70 1.05 -5.67
N LEU A 171 12.83 0.61 -6.61
CA LEU A 171 12.69 -0.79 -7.06
C LEU A 171 13.45 -1.02 -8.35
#